data_74cd691a221cf67bc1822bbfc1c3ee0a
#
_entry.id   74cd691a221cf67bc1822bbfc1c3ee0a
#
_cell.length_a   1.000
_cell.length_b   1.000
_cell.length_c   1.000
_cell.angle_alpha   90.00
_cell.angle_beta   90.00
_cell.angle_gamma   90.00
#
_symmetry.space_group_name_H-M   'P 1'
#
loop_
_entity.id
_entity.type
_entity.pdbx_description
1 polymer ?
#
loop_
_entity_poly.entity_id
_entity_poly.type
_entity_poly.pdbx_seq_one_letter_code
_entity_poly.pdbx_strand_id
1 'polypeptide(L)'
;LSNLEKFFLETQYLVTGTIVLSSQKSAETIYFLLEQANKFEVKIIIDLNWREVFWDHSSFSSEISKTERVKLIKKFLNHAHVLKLAKEEAILFFEHHNPSLISQQMSKKPDVIITDGKNPVAWYINGLQGITETSHSQKIVDTTGAGDAFLSGLISKLINSGYPSNKLEIDDCIKFASVCGLLTCLGEGAIEQQPDYEKVNKFLGSLIS
;
A
#
# COMPACT_ATOMS: atom_id res chain seq x y z
N LEU A 1 -29.19 5.63 11.91
CA LEU A 1 -27.80 5.60 11.49
C LEU A 1 -27.36 6.97 10.99
N SER A 2 -26.21 7.47 11.44
CA SER A 2 -25.60 8.68 10.88
C SER A 2 -25.19 8.45 9.41
N ASN A 3 -24.99 9.53 8.65
CA ASN A 3 -24.51 9.41 7.26
C ASN A 3 -23.16 8.66 7.19
N LEU A 4 -22.30 8.87 8.17
CA LEU A 4 -21.01 8.19 8.26
C LEU A 4 -21.17 6.68 8.49
N GLU A 5 -22.08 6.25 9.37
CA GLU A 5 -22.35 4.82 9.60
C GLU A 5 -22.89 4.13 8.35
N LYS A 6 -23.80 4.79 7.60
CA LYS A 6 -24.28 4.26 6.31
C LYS A 6 -23.13 4.08 5.31
N PHE A 7 -22.23 5.08 5.24
CA PHE A 7 -21.05 5.00 4.37
C PHE A 7 -20.16 3.81 4.72
N PHE A 8 -19.87 3.56 6.01
CA PHE A 8 -19.06 2.41 6.42
C PHE A 8 -19.72 1.06 6.15
N LEU A 9 -21.04 0.96 6.20
CA LEU A 9 -21.76 -0.28 5.87
C LEU A 9 -21.61 -0.70 4.39
N GLU A 10 -21.34 0.26 3.49
CA GLU A 10 -21.13 0.01 2.06
C GLU A 10 -19.65 -0.04 1.69
N THR A 11 -18.74 0.21 2.65
CA THR A 11 -17.30 0.29 2.42
C THR A 11 -16.63 -1.06 2.67
N GLN A 12 -15.84 -1.53 1.71
CA GLN A 12 -15.05 -2.77 1.86
C GLN A 12 -13.65 -2.49 2.41
N TYR A 13 -13.03 -1.38 2.00
CA TYR A 13 -11.65 -1.04 2.34
C TYR A 13 -11.51 0.41 2.76
N LEU A 14 -10.83 0.65 3.88
CA LEU A 14 -10.28 1.95 4.26
C LEU A 14 -8.81 1.98 3.88
N VAL A 15 -8.45 2.89 2.99
CA VAL A 15 -7.07 3.03 2.50
C VAL A 15 -6.46 4.31 3.07
N THR A 16 -5.25 4.21 3.61
CA THR A 16 -4.54 5.35 4.18
C THR A 16 -3.02 5.18 4.11
N GLY A 17 -2.28 6.25 4.33
CA GLY A 17 -0.82 6.25 4.46
C GLY A 17 -0.37 6.96 5.73
N THR A 18 0.95 7.02 5.98
CA THR A 18 1.49 7.60 7.21
C THR A 18 1.56 9.12 7.23
N ILE A 19 1.42 9.77 6.07
CA ILE A 19 1.45 11.24 5.96
C ILE A 19 0.38 11.92 6.82
N VAL A 20 -0.76 11.27 7.02
CA VAL A 20 -1.86 11.79 7.86
C VAL A 20 -1.45 12.01 9.31
N LEU A 21 -0.38 11.36 9.77
CA LEU A 21 0.14 11.50 11.13
C LEU A 21 1.04 12.73 11.31
N SER A 22 1.42 13.43 10.24
CA SER A 22 2.27 14.63 10.32
C SER A 22 1.53 15.86 10.86
N SER A 23 0.21 15.82 10.98
CA SER A 23 -0.64 16.88 11.53
C SER A 23 -1.54 16.31 12.61
N GLN A 24 -1.64 17.00 13.76
CA GLN A 24 -2.47 16.56 14.88
C GLN A 24 -3.92 16.32 14.46
N LYS A 25 -4.52 17.27 13.73
CA LYS A 25 -5.93 17.18 13.31
C LYS A 25 -6.17 15.99 12.37
N SER A 26 -5.26 15.77 11.44
CA SER A 26 -5.35 14.61 10.51
C SER A 26 -5.15 13.30 11.26
N ALA A 27 -4.22 13.27 12.24
CA ALA A 27 -4.00 12.10 13.08
C ALA A 27 -5.25 11.74 13.92
N GLU A 28 -5.87 12.72 14.57
CA GLU A 28 -7.13 12.53 15.30
C GLU A 28 -8.24 11.98 14.38
N THR A 29 -8.37 12.56 13.18
CA THR A 29 -9.37 12.13 12.21
C THR A 29 -9.13 10.70 11.75
N ILE A 30 -7.90 10.34 11.39
CA ILE A 30 -7.64 8.98 10.91
C ILE A 30 -7.82 7.94 12.01
N TYR A 31 -7.43 8.22 13.25
CA TYR A 31 -7.69 7.29 14.36
C TYR A 31 -9.19 7.06 14.58
N PHE A 32 -9.99 8.12 14.50
CA PHE A 32 -11.45 7.99 14.53
C PHE A 32 -11.98 7.11 13.39
N LEU A 33 -11.49 7.31 12.15
CA LEU A 33 -11.89 6.48 11.01
C LEU A 33 -11.45 5.02 11.15
N LEU A 34 -10.28 4.76 11.74
CA LEU A 34 -9.80 3.40 12.03
C LEU A 34 -10.69 2.69 13.06
N GLU A 35 -11.17 3.42 14.08
CA GLU A 35 -12.15 2.88 15.04
C GLU A 35 -13.48 2.53 14.35
N GLN A 36 -13.99 3.42 13.49
CA GLN A 36 -15.20 3.14 12.71
C GLN A 36 -14.98 1.94 11.78
N ALA A 37 -13.85 1.87 11.06
CA ALA A 37 -13.53 0.73 10.20
C ALA A 37 -13.53 -0.59 10.97
N ASN A 38 -12.95 -0.63 12.16
CA ASN A 38 -12.99 -1.83 13.01
C ASN A 38 -14.42 -2.16 13.49
N LYS A 39 -15.23 -1.14 13.84
CA LYS A 39 -16.63 -1.33 14.27
C LYS A 39 -17.50 -1.96 13.17
N PHE A 40 -17.26 -1.58 11.91
CA PHE A 40 -18.03 -2.04 10.76
C PHE A 40 -17.32 -3.14 9.95
N GLU A 41 -16.26 -3.76 10.50
CA GLU A 41 -15.49 -4.85 9.88
C GLU A 41 -14.88 -4.49 8.51
N VAL A 42 -14.65 -3.20 8.27
CA VAL A 42 -13.99 -2.70 7.06
C VAL A 42 -12.50 -3.03 7.11
N LYS A 43 -11.98 -3.65 6.07
CA LYS A 43 -10.55 -3.97 5.98
C LYS A 43 -9.71 -2.71 5.80
N ILE A 44 -8.62 -2.59 6.56
CA ILE A 44 -7.74 -1.43 6.55
C ILE A 44 -6.49 -1.79 5.75
N ILE A 45 -6.24 -1.03 4.68
CA ILE A 45 -5.03 -1.10 3.86
C ILE A 45 -4.17 0.12 4.19
N ILE A 46 -2.93 -0.11 4.62
CA ILE A 46 -1.99 0.97 4.90
C ILE A 46 -0.82 0.88 3.91
N ASP A 47 -0.62 1.95 3.13
CA ASP A 47 0.65 2.18 2.44
C ASP A 47 1.56 2.98 3.37
N LEU A 48 2.72 2.44 3.73
CA LEU A 48 3.62 3.13 4.65
C LEU A 48 3.98 4.50 4.10
N ASN A 49 4.38 4.57 2.82
CA ASN A 49 4.59 5.80 2.03
C ASN A 49 5.30 6.91 2.85
N TRP A 50 6.46 6.56 3.41
CA TRP A 50 7.23 7.45 4.25
C TRP A 50 7.78 8.64 3.46
N ARG A 51 7.52 9.85 3.95
CA ARG A 51 7.99 11.10 3.36
C ARG A 51 8.55 11.99 4.47
N GLU A 52 9.85 11.90 4.74
CA GLU A 52 10.52 12.62 5.83
C GLU A 52 10.26 14.13 5.77
N VAL A 53 10.21 14.72 4.57
CA VAL A 53 9.98 16.15 4.35
C VAL A 53 8.69 16.69 5.00
N PHE A 54 7.63 15.90 5.04
CA PHE A 54 6.37 16.33 5.66
C PHE A 54 6.42 16.31 7.19
N TRP A 55 7.37 15.58 7.75
CA TRP A 55 7.57 15.48 9.19
C TRP A 55 8.51 16.55 9.71
N ASP A 56 9.43 17.08 8.90
CA ASP A 56 10.40 18.09 9.30
C ASP A 56 9.81 19.50 9.24
N HIS A 57 8.79 19.72 8.42
CA HIS A 57 8.18 21.04 8.22
C HIS A 57 6.86 21.27 8.96
N SER A 58 6.31 20.28 9.66
CA SER A 58 5.10 20.49 10.45
C SER A 58 5.45 20.93 11.88
N SER A 59 4.74 21.94 12.39
CA SER A 59 4.90 22.41 13.76
C SER A 59 4.63 21.32 14.81
N PHE A 60 3.82 20.34 14.49
CA PHE A 60 3.49 19.22 15.38
C PHE A 60 4.62 18.17 15.43
N SER A 61 5.26 17.90 14.30
CA SER A 61 6.28 16.84 14.21
C SER A 61 7.70 17.35 14.43
N SER A 62 7.96 18.64 14.34
CA SER A 62 9.27 19.23 14.65
C SER A 62 9.67 19.08 16.13
N GLU A 63 8.69 18.94 17.02
CA GLU A 63 8.91 18.72 18.45
C GLU A 63 9.17 17.25 18.81
N ILE A 64 8.96 16.31 17.86
CA ILE A 64 9.05 14.86 18.08
C ILE A 64 10.37 14.33 17.50
N SER A 65 11.17 13.64 18.32
CA SER A 65 12.42 13.01 17.86
C SER A 65 12.18 11.95 16.77
N LYS A 66 13.19 11.68 15.94
CA LYS A 66 13.11 10.63 14.90
C LYS A 66 12.69 9.27 15.47
N THR A 67 13.20 8.91 16.65
CA THR A 67 12.85 7.67 17.35
C THR A 67 11.39 7.62 17.75
N GLU A 68 10.83 8.71 18.22
CA GLU A 68 9.41 8.81 18.60
C GLU A 68 8.50 8.77 17.36
N ARG A 69 8.91 9.41 16.25
CA ARG A 69 8.21 9.31 14.96
C ARG A 69 8.10 7.85 14.50
N VAL A 70 9.20 7.10 14.55
CA VAL A 70 9.22 5.67 14.20
C VAL A 70 8.29 4.86 15.10
N LYS A 71 8.28 5.12 16.42
CA LYS A 71 7.36 4.45 17.36
C LYS A 71 5.91 4.77 17.05
N LEU A 72 5.59 6.05 16.78
CA LEU A 72 4.24 6.49 16.41
C LEU A 72 3.74 5.78 15.15
N ILE A 73 4.59 5.75 14.12
CA ILE A 73 4.27 5.07 12.85
C ILE A 73 4.08 3.58 13.08
N LYS A 74 4.99 2.89 13.77
CA LYS A 74 4.83 1.45 14.08
C LYS A 74 3.53 1.16 14.83
N LYS A 75 3.12 2.04 15.78
CA LYS A 75 1.84 1.92 16.46
C LYS A 75 0.66 2.03 15.48
N PHE A 76 0.74 2.99 14.56
CA PHE A 76 -0.29 3.18 13.53
C PHE A 76 -0.38 1.99 12.56
N LEU A 77 0.76 1.46 12.11
CA LEU A 77 0.80 0.30 11.22
C LEU A 77 0.12 -0.94 11.81
N ASN A 78 0.06 -1.08 13.14
CA ASN A 78 -0.66 -2.19 13.80
C ASN A 78 -2.18 -2.19 13.56
N HIS A 79 -2.74 -1.14 12.95
CA HIS A 79 -4.14 -1.15 12.51
C HIS A 79 -4.34 -1.85 11.16
N ALA A 80 -3.28 -2.08 10.39
CA ALA A 80 -3.36 -2.66 9.06
C ALA A 80 -3.89 -4.10 9.07
N HIS A 81 -4.74 -4.41 8.09
CA HIS A 81 -5.05 -5.77 7.64
C HIS A 81 -4.17 -6.14 6.44
N VAL A 82 -3.85 -5.14 5.60
CA VAL A 82 -2.86 -5.23 4.53
C VAL A 82 -1.89 -4.08 4.68
N LEU A 83 -0.60 -4.37 4.73
CA LEU A 83 0.49 -3.40 4.78
C LEU A 83 1.29 -3.46 3.48
N LYS A 84 1.31 -2.36 2.74
CA LYS A 84 2.22 -2.20 1.59
C LYS A 84 3.33 -1.23 1.98
N LEU A 85 4.55 -1.54 1.59
CA LEU A 85 5.73 -0.73 1.82
C LEU A 85 6.77 -0.94 0.72
N ALA A 86 7.64 0.05 0.52
CA ALA A 86 8.83 -0.12 -0.29
C ALA A 86 9.91 -0.85 0.52
N LYS A 87 10.87 -1.48 -0.17
CA LYS A 87 11.96 -2.23 0.48
C LYS A 87 12.81 -1.35 1.40
N GLU A 88 13.08 -0.12 1.00
CA GLU A 88 13.83 0.85 1.82
C GLU A 88 13.06 1.18 3.11
N GLU A 89 11.75 1.29 3.02
CA GLU A 89 10.87 1.50 4.16
C GLU A 89 10.84 0.29 5.08
N ALA A 90 10.81 -0.93 4.50
CA ALA A 90 10.90 -2.16 5.27
C ALA A 90 12.19 -2.22 6.09
N ILE A 91 13.33 -1.91 5.48
CA ILE A 91 14.63 -1.86 6.15
C ILE A 91 14.64 -0.76 7.22
N LEU A 92 14.12 0.44 6.91
CA LEU A 92 14.11 1.57 7.83
C LEU A 92 13.27 1.30 9.10
N PHE A 93 12.08 0.72 8.93
CA PHE A 93 11.13 0.54 10.02
C PHE A 93 11.24 -0.82 10.71
N PHE A 94 11.67 -1.86 10.01
CA PHE A 94 11.67 -3.23 10.54
C PHE A 94 13.06 -3.88 10.56
N GLU A 95 14.11 -3.20 10.05
CA GLU A 95 15.50 -3.65 9.99
C GLU A 95 15.74 -4.83 9.01
N HIS A 96 14.72 -5.24 8.29
CA HIS A 96 14.76 -6.27 7.25
C HIS A 96 13.60 -6.08 6.27
N HIS A 97 13.60 -6.87 5.18
CA HIS A 97 12.58 -6.84 4.13
C HIS A 97 11.95 -8.22 3.88
N ASN A 98 11.80 -9.02 4.91
CA ASN A 98 11.07 -10.30 4.83
C ASN A 98 9.60 -10.06 5.21
N PRO A 99 8.62 -10.25 4.28
CA PRO A 99 7.23 -9.90 4.55
C PRO A 99 6.59 -10.75 5.64
N SER A 100 6.92 -12.04 5.76
CA SER A 100 6.35 -12.89 6.81
C SER A 100 6.88 -12.53 8.20
N LEU A 101 8.16 -12.17 8.32
CA LEU A 101 8.72 -11.72 9.59
C LEU A 101 8.15 -10.36 10.00
N ILE A 102 7.94 -9.43 9.06
CA ILE A 102 7.28 -8.16 9.34
C ILE A 102 5.86 -8.40 9.86
N SER A 103 5.09 -9.26 9.20
CA SER A 103 3.76 -9.64 9.66
C SER A 103 3.79 -10.18 11.10
N GLN A 104 4.72 -11.10 11.41
CA GLN A 104 4.86 -11.69 12.74
C GLN A 104 5.25 -10.70 13.84
N GLN A 105 5.98 -9.63 13.51
CA GLN A 105 6.33 -8.55 14.44
C GLN A 105 5.15 -7.64 14.78
N MET A 106 4.06 -7.71 14.02
CA MET A 106 2.90 -6.85 14.19
C MET A 106 1.76 -7.57 14.91
N SER A 107 1.06 -6.87 15.79
CA SER A 107 0.02 -7.47 16.65
C SER A 107 -1.15 -8.06 15.87
N LYS A 108 -1.57 -7.44 14.77
CA LYS A 108 -2.64 -7.94 13.89
C LYS A 108 -2.17 -8.96 12.85
N LYS A 109 -0.87 -9.19 12.73
CA LYS A 109 -0.28 -10.09 11.71
C LYS A 109 -0.84 -9.81 10.31
N PRO A 110 -0.71 -8.58 9.79
CA PRO A 110 -1.28 -8.19 8.51
C PRO A 110 -0.68 -8.98 7.36
N ASP A 111 -1.39 -9.03 6.25
CA ASP A 111 -0.78 -9.37 4.97
C ASP A 111 0.21 -8.26 4.59
N VAL A 112 1.38 -8.63 4.06
CA VAL A 112 2.48 -7.70 3.79
C VAL A 112 2.94 -7.82 2.35
N ILE A 113 3.05 -6.66 1.68
CA ILE A 113 3.51 -6.55 0.30
C ILE A 113 4.68 -5.57 0.28
N ILE A 114 5.82 -6.01 -0.26
CA ILE A 114 7.05 -5.21 -0.35
C ILE A 114 7.42 -5.01 -1.81
N THR A 115 7.35 -3.76 -2.26
CA THR A 115 7.77 -3.36 -3.61
C THR A 115 9.24 -2.93 -3.61
N ASP A 116 9.98 -3.19 -4.69
CA ASP A 116 11.41 -2.85 -4.85
C ASP A 116 11.67 -2.31 -6.27
N GLY A 117 11.00 -1.23 -6.63
CA GLY A 117 11.11 -0.60 -7.95
C GLY A 117 10.83 -1.59 -9.08
N LYS A 118 11.85 -1.88 -9.91
CA LYS A 118 11.78 -2.85 -11.01
C LYS A 118 12.00 -4.31 -10.58
N ASN A 119 12.46 -4.54 -9.35
CA ASN A 119 12.73 -5.89 -8.85
C ASN A 119 11.44 -6.61 -8.47
N PRO A 120 11.47 -7.94 -8.30
CA PRO A 120 10.29 -8.71 -7.91
C PRO A 120 9.65 -8.20 -6.62
N VAL A 121 8.33 -8.26 -6.57
CA VAL A 121 7.55 -7.91 -5.39
C VAL A 121 7.53 -9.12 -4.44
N ALA A 122 8.00 -8.93 -3.21
CA ALA A 122 7.90 -9.92 -2.16
C ALA A 122 6.58 -9.76 -1.39
N TRP A 123 5.93 -10.87 -1.04
CA TRP A 123 4.66 -10.81 -0.35
C TRP A 123 4.46 -11.94 0.65
N TYR A 124 3.65 -11.67 1.67
CA TYR A 124 3.06 -12.63 2.59
C TYR A 124 1.58 -12.30 2.69
N ILE A 125 0.74 -13.15 2.11
CA ILE A 125 -0.70 -12.93 1.97
C ILE A 125 -1.43 -14.22 2.34
N ASN A 126 -2.41 -14.11 3.20
CA ASN A 126 -3.28 -15.22 3.63
C ASN A 126 -2.48 -16.44 4.11
N GLY A 127 -1.37 -16.21 4.84
CA GLY A 127 -0.47 -17.25 5.35
C GLY A 127 0.49 -17.84 4.32
N LEU A 128 0.40 -17.46 3.05
CA LEU A 128 1.30 -17.87 1.98
C LEU A 128 2.39 -16.82 1.76
N GLN A 129 3.61 -17.28 1.49
CA GLN A 129 4.74 -16.39 1.16
C GLN A 129 5.25 -16.67 -0.25
N GLY A 130 5.66 -15.60 -0.94
CA GLY A 130 6.23 -15.72 -2.29
C GLY A 130 6.84 -14.43 -2.77
N ILE A 131 7.28 -14.51 -4.02
CA ILE A 131 7.73 -13.38 -4.83
C ILE A 131 7.01 -13.44 -6.17
N THR A 132 6.71 -12.28 -6.74
CA THR A 132 6.10 -12.16 -8.07
C THR A 132 7.00 -11.28 -8.93
N GLU A 133 7.39 -11.80 -10.09
CA GLU A 133 8.20 -11.07 -11.06
C GLU A 133 7.45 -9.86 -11.60
N THR A 134 8.17 -8.76 -11.80
CA THR A 134 7.64 -7.53 -12.38
C THR A 134 7.94 -7.46 -13.86
N SER A 135 7.07 -6.79 -14.61
CA SER A 135 7.36 -6.44 -16.00
C SER A 135 8.33 -5.27 -16.08
N HIS A 136 9.18 -5.26 -17.09
CA HIS A 136 10.17 -4.22 -17.29
C HIS A 136 9.92 -3.43 -18.57
N SER A 137 10.27 -2.14 -18.54
CA SER A 137 10.36 -1.29 -19.74
C SER A 137 11.70 -0.57 -19.75
N GLN A 138 12.27 -0.40 -20.93
CA GLN A 138 13.48 0.43 -21.12
C GLN A 138 13.16 1.93 -21.23
N LYS A 139 11.88 2.31 -21.24
CA LYS A 139 11.42 3.68 -21.49
C LYS A 139 10.84 4.32 -20.22
N ILE A 140 11.46 4.11 -19.07
CA ILE A 140 11.04 4.81 -17.84
C ILE A 140 11.37 6.30 -17.98
N VAL A 141 10.35 7.13 -17.79
CA VAL A 141 10.44 8.61 -17.87
C VAL A 141 10.43 9.21 -16.47
N ASP A 142 9.43 8.86 -15.65
CA ASP A 142 9.25 9.36 -14.29
C ASP A 142 8.67 8.28 -13.41
N THR A 143 9.18 8.11 -12.19
CA THR A 143 8.68 7.09 -11.24
C THR A 143 7.66 7.65 -10.24
N THR A 144 7.32 8.94 -10.37
CA THR A 144 6.35 9.60 -9.51
C THR A 144 4.98 8.96 -9.65
N GLY A 145 4.36 8.59 -8.52
CA GLY A 145 3.04 7.96 -8.51
C GLY A 145 3.01 6.45 -8.81
N ALA A 146 4.16 5.82 -9.13
CA ALA A 146 4.21 4.38 -9.40
C ALA A 146 3.69 3.53 -8.22
N GLY A 147 4.03 3.91 -6.99
CA GLY A 147 3.57 3.26 -5.76
C GLY A 147 2.06 3.40 -5.56
N ASP A 148 1.52 4.58 -5.83
CA ASP A 148 0.09 4.88 -5.71
C ASP A 148 -0.70 4.13 -6.79
N ALA A 149 -0.18 4.07 -8.04
CA ALA A 149 -0.77 3.29 -9.13
C ALA A 149 -0.73 1.78 -8.84
N PHE A 150 0.36 1.27 -8.28
CA PHE A 150 0.44 -0.12 -7.80
C PHE A 150 -0.66 -0.40 -6.77
N LEU A 151 -0.79 0.45 -5.76
CA LEU A 151 -1.81 0.28 -4.72
C LEU A 151 -3.22 0.34 -5.31
N SER A 152 -3.49 1.28 -6.22
CA SER A 152 -4.78 1.40 -6.90
C SER A 152 -5.11 0.15 -7.72
N GLY A 153 -4.13 -0.39 -8.44
CA GLY A 153 -4.26 -1.66 -9.18
C GLY A 153 -4.55 -2.85 -8.26
N LEU A 154 -3.85 -2.94 -7.13
CA LEU A 154 -4.09 -3.97 -6.12
C LEU A 154 -5.54 -3.88 -5.60
N ILE A 155 -5.98 -2.70 -5.17
CA ILE A 155 -7.33 -2.49 -4.66
C ILE A 155 -8.39 -2.82 -5.72
N SER A 156 -8.16 -2.41 -6.97
CA SER A 156 -9.05 -2.76 -8.09
C SER A 156 -9.22 -4.27 -8.24
N LYS A 157 -8.14 -5.05 -8.14
CA LYS A 157 -8.21 -6.52 -8.18
C LYS A 157 -8.95 -7.08 -6.97
N LEU A 158 -8.67 -6.58 -5.76
CA LEU A 158 -9.34 -7.03 -4.53
C LEU A 158 -10.86 -6.79 -4.58
N ILE A 159 -11.30 -5.68 -5.17
CA ILE A 159 -12.73 -5.35 -5.32
C ILE A 159 -13.38 -6.22 -6.39
N ASN A 160 -12.76 -6.36 -7.55
CA ASN A 160 -13.37 -7.01 -8.71
C ASN A 160 -13.26 -8.54 -8.69
N SER A 161 -12.18 -9.10 -8.12
CA SER A 161 -11.90 -10.54 -8.10
C SER A 161 -12.02 -11.17 -6.73
N GLY A 162 -12.24 -10.36 -5.68
CA GLY A 162 -12.21 -10.81 -4.28
C GLY A 162 -10.80 -10.92 -3.72
N TYR A 163 -10.72 -11.28 -2.44
CA TYR A 163 -9.45 -11.45 -1.74
C TYR A 163 -8.76 -12.76 -2.17
N PRO A 164 -7.49 -12.74 -2.59
CA PRO A 164 -6.83 -13.91 -3.15
C PRO A 164 -6.63 -15.01 -2.11
N SER A 165 -6.94 -16.26 -2.46
CA SER A 165 -6.93 -17.41 -1.57
C SER A 165 -5.79 -18.39 -1.82
N ASN A 166 -5.15 -18.30 -2.99
CA ASN A 166 -4.07 -19.19 -3.40
C ASN A 166 -2.97 -18.40 -4.13
N LYS A 167 -1.83 -19.07 -4.36
CA LYS A 167 -0.65 -18.43 -4.95
C LYS A 167 -0.91 -17.87 -6.35
N LEU A 168 -1.70 -18.53 -7.19
CA LEU A 168 -1.97 -18.07 -8.56
C LEU A 168 -2.80 -16.77 -8.55
N GLU A 169 -3.78 -16.69 -7.69
CA GLU A 169 -4.59 -15.48 -7.50
C GLU A 169 -3.77 -14.32 -6.93
N ILE A 170 -2.85 -14.61 -5.99
CA ILE A 170 -1.93 -13.60 -5.43
C ILE A 170 -1.00 -13.09 -6.53
N ASP A 171 -0.37 -13.99 -7.29
CA ASP A 171 0.51 -13.62 -8.39
C ASP A 171 -0.21 -12.78 -9.45
N ASP A 172 -1.46 -13.12 -9.79
CA ASP A 172 -2.28 -12.34 -10.74
C ASP A 172 -2.58 -10.93 -10.20
N CYS A 173 -2.96 -10.81 -8.93
CA CYS A 173 -3.18 -9.51 -8.28
C CYS A 173 -1.92 -8.65 -8.28
N ILE A 174 -0.77 -9.22 -7.89
CA ILE A 174 0.50 -8.49 -7.80
C ILE A 174 1.02 -8.11 -9.19
N LYS A 175 0.90 -8.99 -10.19
CA LYS A 175 1.26 -8.69 -11.59
C LYS A 175 0.44 -7.53 -12.14
N PHE A 176 -0.86 -7.57 -11.95
CA PHE A 176 -1.75 -6.49 -12.38
C PHE A 176 -1.35 -5.16 -11.73
N ALA A 177 -1.16 -5.14 -10.42
CA ALA A 177 -0.72 -3.97 -9.65
C ALA A 177 0.65 -3.45 -10.13
N SER A 178 1.60 -4.36 -10.39
CA SER A 178 2.95 -4.00 -10.89
C SER A 178 2.88 -3.35 -12.27
N VAL A 179 2.02 -3.83 -13.16
CA VAL A 179 1.81 -3.23 -14.49
C VAL A 179 1.16 -1.85 -14.38
N CYS A 180 0.25 -1.62 -13.42
CA CYS A 180 -0.27 -0.28 -13.15
C CYS A 180 0.86 0.69 -12.81
N GLY A 181 1.74 0.32 -11.89
CA GLY A 181 2.92 1.11 -11.53
C GLY A 181 3.87 1.33 -12.71
N LEU A 182 4.15 0.28 -13.50
CA LEU A 182 5.02 0.38 -14.66
C LEU A 182 4.47 1.34 -15.72
N LEU A 183 3.20 1.21 -16.09
CA LEU A 183 2.58 2.05 -17.12
C LEU A 183 2.54 3.52 -16.71
N THR A 184 2.37 3.82 -15.42
CA THR A 184 2.47 5.17 -14.88
C THR A 184 3.87 5.75 -15.08
N CYS A 185 4.92 4.93 -15.03
CA CYS A 185 6.30 5.39 -15.22
C CYS A 185 6.68 5.70 -16.68
N LEU A 186 5.82 5.44 -17.67
CA LEU A 186 6.14 5.65 -19.09
C LEU A 186 5.94 7.10 -19.57
N GLY A 187 5.52 8.01 -18.72
CA GLY A 187 5.37 9.42 -19.01
C GLY A 187 5.65 10.28 -17.79
N GLU A 188 5.53 11.59 -17.93
CA GLU A 188 5.77 12.54 -16.85
C GLU A 188 4.56 12.66 -15.92
N GLY A 189 4.82 12.81 -14.62
CA GLY A 189 3.83 13.08 -13.59
C GLY A 189 3.05 11.85 -13.12
N ALA A 190 2.35 12.04 -11.98
CA ALA A 190 1.71 10.96 -11.25
C ALA A 190 0.27 10.63 -11.70
N ILE A 191 -0.39 11.52 -12.44
CA ILE A 191 -1.85 11.44 -12.68
C ILE A 191 -2.15 11.12 -14.14
N GLU A 192 -1.56 11.85 -15.09
CA GLU A 192 -1.92 11.77 -16.52
C GLU A 192 -1.58 10.42 -17.15
N GLN A 193 -0.60 9.71 -16.60
CA GLN A 193 -0.13 8.42 -17.12
C GLN A 193 -0.75 7.22 -16.44
N GLN A 194 -1.62 7.40 -15.47
CA GLN A 194 -2.30 6.28 -14.81
C GLN A 194 -3.12 5.49 -15.82
N PRO A 195 -2.90 4.17 -15.89
CA PRO A 195 -3.63 3.34 -16.85
C PRO A 195 -5.05 3.05 -16.38
N ASP A 196 -5.95 2.88 -17.32
CA ASP A 196 -7.23 2.23 -17.09
C ASP A 196 -7.09 0.69 -17.08
N TYR A 197 -8.15 0.01 -16.70
CA TYR A 197 -8.21 -1.44 -16.57
C TYR A 197 -7.93 -2.16 -17.92
N GLU A 198 -8.43 -1.61 -19.05
CA GLU A 198 -8.26 -2.19 -20.36
C GLU A 198 -6.80 -2.10 -20.83
N LYS A 199 -6.15 -0.97 -20.61
CA LYS A 199 -4.74 -0.74 -20.94
C LYS A 199 -3.82 -1.71 -20.19
N VAL A 200 -4.09 -1.96 -18.91
CA VAL A 200 -3.34 -2.94 -18.10
C VAL A 200 -3.52 -4.36 -18.67
N ASN A 201 -4.76 -4.79 -18.93
CA ASN A 201 -5.02 -6.12 -19.46
C ASN A 201 -4.43 -6.32 -20.86
N LYS A 202 -4.49 -5.31 -21.72
CA LYS A 202 -3.84 -5.35 -23.05
C LYS A 202 -2.33 -5.52 -22.93
N PHE A 203 -1.70 -4.82 -21.99
CA PHE A 203 -0.26 -4.96 -21.74
C PHE A 203 0.07 -6.37 -21.22
N LEU A 204 -0.67 -6.88 -20.24
CA LEU A 204 -0.50 -8.24 -19.73
C LEU A 204 -0.67 -9.30 -20.83
N GLY A 205 -1.66 -9.16 -21.70
CA GLY A 205 -1.89 -10.04 -22.84
C GLY A 205 -0.72 -10.06 -23.82
N SER A 206 -0.05 -8.91 -24.02
CA SER A 206 1.13 -8.81 -24.90
C SER A 206 2.41 -9.46 -24.35
N LEU A 207 2.44 -9.80 -23.07
CA LEU A 207 3.57 -10.51 -22.44
C LEU A 207 3.49 -12.03 -22.61
N ILE A 208 2.33 -12.55 -23.01
CA ILE A 208 2.06 -13.99 -23.15
C ILE A 208 2.20 -14.43 -24.61
N SER A 209 2.18 -13.49 -25.56
CA SER A 209 2.37 -13.71 -26.99
C SER A 209 3.85 -13.63 -27.38
#